data_3a3cc53271466b78dbb6ff0f64817431
#
_entry.id   3a3cc53271466b78dbb6ff0f64817431
#
_cell.length_a   1.000
_cell.length_b   1.000
_cell.length_c   1.000
_cell.angle_alpha   90.00
_cell.angle_beta   90.00
_cell.angle_gamma   90.00
#
_symmetry.space_group_name_H-M   'P 1'
#
loop_
_entity.id
_entity.type
_entity.pdbx_description
1 polymer ?
#
loop_
_entity_poly.entity_id
_entity_poly.type
_entity_poly.pdbx_seq_one_letter_code
_entity_poly.pdbx_strand_id
1 'polypeptide(L)'
;MTNELKIKVFQKLLNEFETEEVRSYCKDMIKQIPDYIFDMPSSTTGKHHNKTQCLPHGQIYHIIMFGAIANYRLGLKYNKEKKFPEARVRDGIRCVAIFHDALKCGDGASQYTVHEHPLLAAEWVRTANVEHDIDQELKEFIADMCAAHSGEWTTAKRGSKVVLPEPQIEAEIFVHECDYLASRSDIDMTIPEYLNEIFSESDANALNNFDVDNYVLQFGKYKGCKIYDVYLNHPDYIEWCAENISRKDVQDAIKAIKKKLAEEDDEL
;
A
#
# COMPACT_ATOMS: atom_id res chain seq x y z
N MET A 1 0.64 -9.12 -8.05
CA MET A 1 1.89 -9.50 -7.33
C MET A 1 1.76 -10.89 -6.73
N THR A 2 2.82 -11.73 -6.71
CA THR A 2 2.74 -13.05 -6.06
C THR A 2 2.75 -12.93 -4.53
N ASN A 3 2.19 -13.94 -3.84
CA ASN A 3 2.19 -13.96 -2.37
C ASN A 3 3.60 -13.92 -1.77
N GLU A 4 4.56 -14.55 -2.44
CA GLU A 4 5.97 -14.54 -2.02
C GLU A 4 6.58 -13.15 -2.11
N LEU A 5 6.31 -12.41 -3.20
CA LEU A 5 6.78 -11.03 -3.35
C LEU A 5 6.12 -10.10 -2.33
N LYS A 6 4.80 -10.25 -2.05
CA LYS A 6 4.12 -9.49 -0.98
C LYS A 6 4.81 -9.67 0.36
N ILE A 7 5.15 -10.91 0.75
CA ILE A 7 5.88 -11.19 1.99
C ILE A 7 7.29 -10.58 1.95
N LYS A 8 7.99 -10.70 0.82
CA LYS A 8 9.35 -10.17 0.64
C LYS A 8 9.41 -8.65 0.81
N VAL A 9 8.37 -7.93 0.35
CA VAL A 9 8.22 -6.48 0.56
C VAL A 9 8.31 -6.12 2.04
N PHE A 10 7.65 -6.88 2.91
CA PHE A 10 7.59 -6.61 4.35
C PHE A 10 8.62 -7.41 5.17
N GLN A 11 9.55 -8.11 4.54
CA GLN A 11 10.48 -9.02 5.23
C GLN A 11 11.27 -8.33 6.34
N LYS A 12 11.72 -7.09 6.14
CA LYS A 12 12.46 -6.35 7.17
C LYS A 12 11.60 -6.05 8.39
N LEU A 13 10.32 -5.69 8.19
CA LEU A 13 9.38 -5.48 9.29
C LEU A 13 9.06 -6.80 10.01
N LEU A 14 8.85 -7.88 9.26
CA LEU A 14 8.58 -9.21 9.80
C LEU A 14 9.73 -9.76 10.65
N ASN A 15 10.96 -9.38 10.35
CA ASN A 15 12.13 -9.78 11.13
C ASN A 15 12.18 -9.13 12.53
N GLU A 16 11.44 -8.04 12.75
CA GLU A 16 11.35 -7.34 14.03
C GLU A 16 10.31 -7.96 14.99
N PHE A 17 9.50 -8.91 14.51
CA PHE A 17 8.52 -9.59 15.35
C PHE A 17 9.22 -10.49 16.39
N GLU A 18 8.76 -10.38 17.62
CA GLU A 18 9.33 -11.08 18.78
C GLU A 18 8.67 -12.43 19.02
N THR A 19 7.43 -12.65 18.51
CA THR A 19 6.67 -13.89 18.66
C THR A 19 6.41 -14.54 17.29
N GLU A 20 6.64 -15.85 17.17
CA GLU A 20 6.44 -16.57 15.90
C GLU A 20 4.96 -16.71 15.56
N GLU A 21 4.08 -16.86 16.56
CA GLU A 21 2.63 -16.91 16.39
C GLU A 21 2.13 -15.69 15.62
N VAL A 22 2.40 -14.47 16.13
CA VAL A 22 1.91 -13.22 15.51
C VAL A 22 2.62 -12.94 14.18
N ARG A 23 3.89 -13.32 14.04
CA ARG A 23 4.62 -13.24 12.78
C ARG A 23 3.97 -14.09 11.68
N SER A 24 3.59 -15.34 12.00
CA SER A 24 2.95 -16.25 11.05
C SER A 24 1.56 -15.77 10.66
N TYR A 25 0.75 -15.31 11.62
CA TYR A 25 -0.50 -14.61 11.37
C TYR A 25 -0.32 -13.43 10.41
N CYS A 26 0.65 -12.55 10.70
CA CYS A 26 0.92 -11.38 9.87
C CYS A 26 1.30 -11.77 8.43
N LYS A 27 2.10 -12.83 8.23
CA LYS A 27 2.44 -13.33 6.89
C LYS A 27 1.21 -13.81 6.13
N ASP A 28 0.28 -14.50 6.78
CA ASP A 28 -0.94 -14.98 6.13
C ASP A 28 -1.87 -13.81 5.76
N MET A 29 -1.98 -12.82 6.63
CA MET A 29 -2.71 -11.58 6.33
C MET A 29 -2.10 -10.80 5.16
N ILE A 30 -0.78 -10.68 5.08
CA ILE A 30 -0.07 -10.00 3.97
C ILE A 30 -0.44 -10.62 2.62
N LYS A 31 -0.61 -11.94 2.52
CA LYS A 31 -1.02 -12.62 1.28
C LYS A 31 -2.38 -12.14 0.77
N GLN A 32 -3.27 -11.69 1.68
CA GLN A 32 -4.62 -11.23 1.37
C GLN A 32 -4.69 -9.73 1.04
N ILE A 33 -3.62 -8.95 1.27
CA ILE A 33 -3.60 -7.53 0.89
C ILE A 33 -3.84 -7.39 -0.62
N PRO A 34 -4.81 -6.57 -1.06
CA PRO A 34 -5.09 -6.35 -2.47
C PRO A 34 -3.88 -5.83 -3.25
N ASP A 35 -3.71 -6.29 -4.48
CA ASP A 35 -2.55 -5.94 -5.32
C ASP A 35 -2.42 -4.44 -5.56
N TYR A 36 -3.53 -3.71 -5.65
CA TYR A 36 -3.51 -2.27 -5.89
C TYR A 36 -2.74 -1.47 -4.82
N ILE A 37 -2.67 -1.97 -3.57
CA ILE A 37 -1.92 -1.35 -2.47
C ILE A 37 -0.42 -1.28 -2.81
N PHE A 38 0.08 -2.28 -3.51
CA PHE A 38 1.50 -2.34 -3.89
C PHE A 38 1.88 -1.40 -5.03
N ASP A 39 0.88 -0.90 -5.78
CA ASP A 39 1.09 -0.09 -6.97
C ASP A 39 0.74 1.40 -6.77
N MET A 40 -0.13 1.70 -5.81
CA MET A 40 -0.69 3.04 -5.66
C MET A 40 0.26 4.00 -4.91
N PRO A 41 0.15 5.32 -5.16
CA PRO A 41 0.74 6.33 -4.30
C PRO A 41 -0.01 6.42 -2.97
N SER A 42 0.66 6.79 -1.89
CA SER A 42 0.00 7.09 -0.61
C SER A 42 -0.84 8.36 -0.68
N SER A 43 -0.41 9.34 -1.46
CA SER A 43 -1.14 10.59 -1.67
C SER A 43 -1.03 11.06 -3.11
N THR A 44 -2.15 11.48 -3.69
CA THR A 44 -2.20 12.09 -5.03
C THR A 44 -1.97 13.60 -5.02
N THR A 45 -2.09 14.24 -3.85
CA THR A 45 -1.99 15.72 -3.75
C THR A 45 -0.63 16.21 -3.27
N GLY A 46 0.16 15.36 -2.61
CA GLY A 46 1.47 15.70 -2.07
C GLY A 46 1.49 16.78 -0.98
N LYS A 47 0.32 17.19 -0.44
CA LYS A 47 0.24 18.30 0.52
C LYS A 47 0.88 17.97 1.87
N HIS A 48 0.82 16.73 2.30
CA HIS A 48 1.24 16.29 3.62
C HIS A 48 2.32 15.20 3.54
N HIS A 49 2.37 14.45 2.44
CA HIS A 49 3.31 13.36 2.22
C HIS A 49 4.57 13.85 1.52
N ASN A 50 5.70 13.19 1.77
CA ASN A 50 6.93 13.43 1.02
C ASN A 50 6.77 13.01 -0.45
N LYS A 51 7.68 13.48 -1.30
CA LYS A 51 7.59 13.25 -2.76
C LYS A 51 7.61 11.77 -3.13
N THR A 52 8.39 10.97 -2.43
CA THR A 52 8.53 9.54 -2.68
C THR A 52 7.21 8.80 -2.49
N GLN A 53 6.44 9.18 -1.47
CA GLN A 53 5.12 8.60 -1.20
C GLN A 53 4.03 9.04 -2.19
N CYS A 54 4.32 10.01 -3.05
CA CYS A 54 3.41 10.45 -4.12
C CYS A 54 3.68 9.75 -5.47
N LEU A 55 4.69 8.90 -5.54
CA LEU A 55 5.05 8.10 -6.71
C LEU A 55 4.33 6.73 -6.69
N PRO A 56 4.38 5.94 -7.79
CA PRO A 56 4.03 4.53 -7.75
C PRO A 56 4.72 3.81 -6.59
N HIS A 57 4.05 2.84 -5.99
CA HIS A 57 4.49 2.13 -4.77
C HIS A 57 4.58 3.00 -3.51
N GLY A 58 4.17 4.28 -3.59
CA GLY A 58 4.25 5.23 -2.49
C GLY A 58 3.50 4.79 -1.24
N GLN A 59 2.41 4.01 -1.39
CA GLN A 59 1.69 3.44 -0.26
C GLN A 59 2.56 2.43 0.51
N ILE A 60 3.34 1.63 -0.17
CA ILE A 60 4.28 0.71 0.48
C ILE A 60 5.39 1.48 1.19
N TYR A 61 5.91 2.55 0.59
CA TYR A 61 6.92 3.39 1.23
C TYR A 61 6.39 4.03 2.52
N HIS A 62 5.12 4.47 2.53
CA HIS A 62 4.46 4.96 3.73
C HIS A 62 4.36 3.87 4.81
N ILE A 63 3.90 2.67 4.48
CA ILE A 63 3.79 1.53 5.40
C ILE A 63 5.16 1.15 5.99
N ILE A 64 6.21 1.08 5.15
CA ILE A 64 7.58 0.77 5.61
C ILE A 64 8.10 1.86 6.54
N MET A 65 7.83 3.12 6.24
CA MET A 65 8.20 4.25 7.09
C MET A 65 7.48 4.22 8.43
N PHE A 66 6.17 3.98 8.43
CA PHE A 66 5.41 3.78 9.66
C PHE A 66 6.02 2.64 10.49
N GLY A 67 6.24 1.46 9.90
CA GLY A 67 6.85 0.32 10.58
C GLY A 67 8.23 0.63 11.16
N ALA A 68 9.07 1.37 10.45
CA ALA A 68 10.39 1.78 10.94
C ALA A 68 10.29 2.73 12.14
N ILE A 69 9.41 3.73 12.09
CA ILE A 69 9.14 4.66 13.19
C ILE A 69 8.58 3.91 14.40
N ALA A 70 7.61 3.04 14.19
CA ALA A 70 7.01 2.24 15.25
C ALA A 70 8.06 1.33 15.93
N ASN A 71 8.87 0.61 15.15
CA ASN A 71 9.92 -0.26 15.67
C ASN A 71 10.97 0.51 16.48
N TYR A 72 11.41 1.67 15.98
CA TYR A 72 12.33 2.52 16.73
C TYR A 72 11.72 2.93 18.08
N ARG A 73 10.50 3.42 18.10
CA ARG A 73 9.78 3.87 19.32
C ARG A 73 9.49 2.71 20.28
N LEU A 74 9.10 1.53 19.77
CA LEU A 74 8.89 0.31 20.57
C LEU A 74 10.18 -0.19 21.23
N GLY A 75 11.33 0.05 20.61
CA GLY A 75 12.65 -0.30 21.14
C GLY A 75 13.14 0.62 22.27
N LEU A 76 12.57 1.82 22.39
CA LEU A 76 12.97 2.78 23.43
C LEU A 76 12.59 2.27 24.83
N LYS A 77 13.46 2.54 25.80
CA LYS A 77 13.24 2.19 27.19
C LYS A 77 12.97 3.44 28.01
N TYR A 78 11.88 3.40 28.76
CA TYR A 78 11.51 4.42 29.74
C TYR A 78 11.65 3.81 31.13
N ASN A 79 12.47 4.39 32.01
CA ASN A 79 12.74 3.83 33.35
C ASN A 79 13.16 2.33 33.32
N LYS A 80 14.01 1.95 32.36
CA LYS A 80 14.50 0.59 32.10
C LYS A 80 13.50 -0.39 31.47
N GLU A 81 12.27 0.00 31.27
CA GLU A 81 11.22 -0.83 30.63
C GLU A 81 10.81 -0.26 29.27
N LYS A 82 10.33 -1.12 28.37
CA LYS A 82 9.69 -0.70 27.13
C LYS A 82 8.30 -0.15 27.46
N LYS A 83 7.81 0.82 26.65
CA LYS A 83 6.48 1.43 26.81
C LYS A 83 5.35 0.38 26.83
N PHE A 84 5.47 -0.65 25.99
CA PHE A 84 4.60 -1.82 25.96
C PHE A 84 5.44 -3.04 26.39
N PRO A 85 5.31 -3.54 27.64
CA PRO A 85 6.19 -4.58 28.17
C PRO A 85 6.05 -5.93 27.44
N GLU A 86 4.83 -6.29 27.03
CA GLU A 86 4.52 -7.56 26.42
C GLU A 86 4.95 -7.62 24.94
N ALA A 87 5.72 -8.65 24.56
CA ALA A 87 6.18 -8.84 23.20
C ALA A 87 5.01 -8.97 22.21
N ARG A 88 3.97 -9.67 22.61
CA ARG A 88 2.78 -9.92 21.81
C ARG A 88 1.98 -8.64 21.50
N VAL A 89 1.90 -7.72 22.47
CA VAL A 89 1.30 -6.39 22.28
C VAL A 89 2.13 -5.56 21.29
N ARG A 90 3.46 -5.59 21.41
CA ARG A 90 4.33 -4.90 20.43
C ARG A 90 4.20 -5.48 19.02
N ASP A 91 4.05 -6.79 18.90
CA ASP A 91 3.83 -7.45 17.61
C ASP A 91 2.45 -7.12 17.03
N GLY A 92 1.42 -6.98 17.87
CA GLY A 92 0.12 -6.45 17.44
C GLY A 92 0.23 -5.04 16.83
N ILE A 93 1.00 -4.15 17.45
CA ILE A 93 1.28 -2.80 16.92
C ILE A 93 2.03 -2.89 15.57
N ARG A 94 2.97 -3.84 15.40
CA ARG A 94 3.66 -4.08 14.12
C ARG A 94 2.72 -4.57 13.04
N CYS A 95 1.74 -5.40 13.39
CA CYS A 95 0.66 -5.80 12.47
C CYS A 95 -0.11 -4.57 11.97
N VAL A 96 -0.48 -3.65 12.87
CA VAL A 96 -1.21 -2.43 12.48
C VAL A 96 -0.41 -1.58 11.51
N ALA A 97 0.91 -1.47 11.68
CA ALA A 97 1.74 -0.73 10.73
C ALA A 97 1.57 -1.23 9.29
N ILE A 98 1.34 -2.55 9.10
CA ILE A 98 1.13 -3.16 7.79
C ILE A 98 -0.35 -3.09 7.36
N PHE A 99 -1.30 -3.19 8.30
CA PHE A 99 -2.72 -3.44 8.00
C PHE A 99 -3.58 -2.19 7.93
N HIS A 100 -3.23 -1.08 8.60
CA HIS A 100 -4.10 0.10 8.77
C HIS A 100 -4.70 0.63 7.46
N ASP A 101 -3.89 0.62 6.41
CA ASP A 101 -4.24 1.12 5.06
C ASP A 101 -4.43 -0.01 4.02
N ALA A 102 -4.50 -1.28 4.44
CA ALA A 102 -4.58 -2.42 3.51
C ALA A 102 -5.81 -2.39 2.59
N LEU A 103 -6.87 -1.67 2.98
CA LEU A 103 -8.10 -1.48 2.20
C LEU A 103 -8.36 0.00 1.90
N LYS A 104 -7.31 0.77 1.63
CA LYS A 104 -7.36 2.24 1.44
C LYS A 104 -8.33 2.71 0.36
N CYS A 105 -8.49 1.94 -0.71
CA CYS A 105 -9.46 2.17 -1.79
C CYS A 105 -10.68 1.22 -1.71
N GLY A 106 -11.00 0.69 -0.54
CA GLY A 106 -12.07 -0.28 -0.35
C GLY A 106 -11.75 -1.60 -1.04
N ASP A 107 -12.70 -2.09 -1.83
CA ASP A 107 -12.56 -3.31 -2.66
C ASP A 107 -11.69 -3.11 -3.93
N GLY A 108 -11.08 -1.93 -4.07
CA GLY A 108 -10.28 -1.56 -5.25
C GLY A 108 -11.08 -0.93 -6.39
N ALA A 109 -12.39 -0.76 -6.25
CA ALA A 109 -13.21 -0.08 -7.25
C ALA A 109 -13.02 1.44 -7.24
N SER A 110 -12.61 2.01 -6.10
CA SER A 110 -12.30 3.43 -5.99
C SER A 110 -10.88 3.73 -6.49
N GLN A 111 -10.73 4.83 -7.24
CA GLN A 111 -9.41 5.38 -7.60
C GLN A 111 -8.80 6.24 -6.48
N TYR A 112 -9.57 6.50 -5.43
CA TYR A 112 -9.18 7.39 -4.33
C TYR A 112 -9.38 6.69 -3.00
N THR A 113 -8.67 7.17 -1.99
CA THR A 113 -8.88 6.78 -0.60
C THR A 113 -10.36 6.91 -0.23
N VAL A 114 -10.96 5.85 0.29
CA VAL A 114 -12.29 5.89 0.88
C VAL A 114 -12.18 6.28 2.36
N HIS A 115 -13.10 7.14 2.82
CA HIS A 115 -13.06 7.63 4.20
C HIS A 115 -13.14 6.50 5.23
N GLU A 116 -13.93 5.48 4.93
CA GLU A 116 -14.19 4.34 5.79
C GLU A 116 -13.08 3.29 5.81
N HIS A 117 -11.95 3.49 5.09
CA HIS A 117 -10.88 2.50 5.03
C HIS A 117 -10.36 2.02 6.40
N PRO A 118 -10.33 2.85 7.48
CA PRO A 118 -9.92 2.37 8.79
C PRO A 118 -10.85 1.29 9.34
N LEU A 119 -12.16 1.47 9.15
CA LEU A 119 -13.17 0.50 9.56
C LEU A 119 -13.15 -0.76 8.69
N LEU A 120 -12.87 -0.61 7.39
CA LEU A 120 -12.71 -1.74 6.48
C LEU A 120 -11.49 -2.60 6.86
N ALA A 121 -10.36 -1.95 7.19
CA ALA A 121 -9.18 -2.65 7.66
C ALA A 121 -9.45 -3.38 9.00
N ALA A 122 -10.14 -2.74 9.92
CA ALA A 122 -10.53 -3.34 11.20
C ALA A 122 -11.45 -4.57 11.00
N GLU A 123 -12.46 -4.46 10.15
CA GLU A 123 -13.37 -5.57 9.84
C GLU A 123 -12.64 -6.72 9.14
N TRP A 124 -11.73 -6.41 8.22
CA TRP A 124 -10.88 -7.42 7.58
C TRP A 124 -10.03 -8.17 8.60
N VAL A 125 -9.41 -7.49 9.56
CA VAL A 125 -8.64 -8.12 10.65
C VAL A 125 -9.52 -9.07 11.46
N ARG A 126 -10.77 -8.68 11.78
CA ARG A 126 -11.72 -9.50 12.57
C ARG A 126 -12.19 -10.74 11.84
N THR A 127 -12.37 -10.64 10.53
CA THR A 127 -13.08 -11.66 9.73
C THR A 127 -12.18 -12.48 8.81
N ALA A 128 -10.90 -12.09 8.65
CA ALA A 128 -9.96 -12.81 7.80
C ALA A 128 -9.82 -14.27 8.22
N ASN A 129 -9.93 -15.17 7.25
CA ASN A 129 -9.64 -16.58 7.43
C ASN A 129 -8.18 -16.85 7.04
N VAL A 130 -7.38 -17.27 7.99
CA VAL A 130 -5.94 -17.51 7.85
C VAL A 130 -5.55 -18.89 8.39
N GLU A 131 -4.43 -19.41 7.93
CA GLU A 131 -3.92 -20.71 8.37
C GLU A 131 -3.36 -20.63 9.80
N HIS A 132 -2.60 -19.57 10.10
CA HIS A 132 -2.02 -19.32 11.43
C HIS A 132 -2.80 -18.17 12.08
N ASP A 133 -3.82 -18.53 12.85
CA ASP A 133 -4.66 -17.53 13.52
C ASP A 133 -4.14 -17.20 14.92
N ILE A 134 -4.52 -16.05 15.43
CA ILE A 134 -4.27 -15.55 16.79
C ILE A 134 -5.57 -15.55 17.60
N ASP A 135 -5.48 -15.42 18.93
CA ASP A 135 -6.69 -15.34 19.73
C ASP A 135 -7.50 -14.07 19.46
N GLN A 136 -8.79 -14.14 19.80
CA GLN A 136 -9.74 -13.08 19.52
C GLN A 136 -9.40 -11.77 20.24
N GLU A 137 -8.82 -11.80 21.43
CA GLU A 137 -8.47 -10.61 22.20
C GLU A 137 -7.39 -9.78 21.48
N LEU A 138 -6.32 -10.44 20.98
CA LEU A 138 -5.29 -9.76 20.21
C LEU A 138 -5.82 -9.29 18.84
N LYS A 139 -6.71 -10.07 18.23
CA LYS A 139 -7.35 -9.70 16.95
C LYS A 139 -8.19 -8.43 17.10
N GLU A 140 -9.01 -8.33 18.16
CA GLU A 140 -9.76 -7.09 18.45
C GLU A 140 -8.84 -5.91 18.75
N PHE A 141 -7.79 -6.13 19.54
CA PHE A 141 -6.80 -5.09 19.82
C PHE A 141 -6.16 -4.51 18.54
N ILE A 142 -5.77 -5.38 17.59
CA ILE A 142 -5.23 -4.96 16.29
C ILE A 142 -6.29 -4.20 15.48
N ALA A 143 -7.53 -4.73 15.45
CA ALA A 143 -8.62 -4.15 14.70
C ALA A 143 -9.01 -2.75 15.22
N ASP A 144 -9.08 -2.57 16.53
CA ASP A 144 -9.41 -1.28 17.15
C ASP A 144 -8.34 -0.22 16.84
N MET A 145 -7.07 -0.58 16.90
CA MET A 145 -5.99 0.30 16.47
C MET A 145 -6.08 0.65 14.98
N CYS A 146 -6.43 -0.31 14.11
CA CYS A 146 -6.68 -0.02 12.69
C CYS A 146 -7.86 0.95 12.52
N ALA A 147 -8.96 0.79 13.27
CA ALA A 147 -10.13 1.66 13.19
C ALA A 147 -9.82 3.11 13.60
N ALA A 148 -8.97 3.31 14.61
CA ALA A 148 -8.68 4.60 15.21
C ALA A 148 -7.45 5.32 14.63
N HIS A 149 -6.73 4.73 13.66
CA HIS A 149 -5.45 5.27 13.19
C HIS A 149 -5.55 6.68 12.59
N SER A 150 -6.72 7.08 12.06
CA SER A 150 -6.93 8.42 11.51
C SER A 150 -6.88 9.56 12.52
N GLY A 151 -6.85 9.25 13.82
CA GLY A 151 -6.72 10.24 14.88
C GLY A 151 -7.89 11.23 14.92
N GLU A 152 -7.59 12.52 14.91
CA GLU A 152 -8.59 13.60 14.94
C GLU A 152 -9.39 13.76 13.64
N TRP A 153 -8.98 13.13 12.54
CA TRP A 153 -9.68 13.23 11.24
C TRP A 153 -10.83 12.24 11.12
N THR A 154 -11.79 12.34 12.03
CA THR A 154 -12.91 11.39 12.18
C THR A 154 -14.04 11.59 11.18
N THR A 155 -14.12 12.73 10.52
CA THR A 155 -15.22 13.09 9.62
C THR A 155 -14.76 13.41 8.19
N ALA A 156 -15.48 12.90 7.20
CA ALA A 156 -15.21 13.23 5.82
C ALA A 156 -15.67 14.66 5.47
N LYS A 157 -14.87 15.39 4.70
CA LYS A 157 -15.26 16.72 4.19
C LYS A 157 -16.41 16.63 3.19
N ARG A 158 -16.57 15.52 2.48
CA ARG A 158 -17.61 15.25 1.47
C ARG A 158 -17.83 13.75 1.32
N GLY A 159 -19.03 13.36 0.96
CA GLY A 159 -19.37 12.02 0.48
C GLY A 159 -19.80 11.03 1.57
N SER A 160 -19.08 10.89 2.66
CA SER A 160 -19.43 9.99 3.75
C SER A 160 -20.06 10.72 4.94
N LYS A 161 -21.00 10.05 5.61
CA LYS A 161 -21.56 10.45 6.92
C LYS A 161 -21.00 9.64 8.08
N VAL A 162 -20.12 8.71 7.78
CA VAL A 162 -19.49 7.86 8.80
C VAL A 162 -18.54 8.71 9.62
N VAL A 163 -18.60 8.53 10.94
CA VAL A 163 -17.66 9.11 11.90
C VAL A 163 -16.71 8.01 12.36
N LEU A 164 -15.42 8.20 12.15
CA LEU A 164 -14.39 7.26 12.59
C LEU A 164 -14.15 7.39 14.10
N PRO A 165 -13.72 6.33 14.79
CA PRO A 165 -13.35 6.42 16.19
C PRO A 165 -12.07 7.27 16.37
N GLU A 166 -12.03 8.06 17.43
CA GLU A 166 -10.82 8.73 17.89
C GLU A 166 -9.99 7.79 18.76
N PRO A 167 -8.64 7.88 18.74
CA PRO A 167 -7.78 7.11 19.64
C PRO A 167 -8.09 7.40 21.11
N GLN A 168 -8.35 6.37 21.91
CA GLN A 168 -8.71 6.47 23.33
C GLN A 168 -7.65 5.89 24.27
N ILE A 169 -6.98 4.82 23.85
CA ILE A 169 -5.97 4.14 24.64
C ILE A 169 -4.55 4.44 24.14
N GLU A 170 -3.58 4.20 25.00
CA GLU A 170 -2.17 4.50 24.72
C GLU A 170 -1.64 3.86 23.43
N ALA A 171 -2.09 2.65 23.10
CA ALA A 171 -1.66 1.95 21.90
C ALA A 171 -2.25 2.57 20.61
N GLU A 172 -3.51 2.98 20.63
CA GLU A 172 -4.16 3.69 19.51
C GLU A 172 -3.50 5.05 19.26
N ILE A 173 -3.23 5.82 20.35
CA ILE A 173 -2.52 7.10 20.25
C ILE A 173 -1.11 6.88 19.68
N PHE A 174 -0.41 5.86 20.13
CA PHE A 174 0.93 5.51 19.63
C PHE A 174 0.92 5.19 18.14
N VAL A 175 -0.05 4.40 17.69
CA VAL A 175 -0.25 4.04 16.28
C VAL A 175 -0.53 5.28 15.45
N HIS A 176 -1.51 6.10 15.86
CA HIS A 176 -1.84 7.36 15.18
C HIS A 176 -0.61 8.28 15.05
N GLU A 177 0.16 8.48 16.12
CA GLU A 177 1.37 9.32 16.10
C GLU A 177 2.43 8.77 15.12
N CYS A 178 2.60 7.44 15.04
CA CYS A 178 3.55 6.83 14.12
C CYS A 178 3.10 6.99 12.66
N ASP A 179 1.82 6.81 12.37
CA ASP A 179 1.23 7.02 11.06
C ASP A 179 1.32 8.49 10.63
N TYR A 180 0.95 9.41 11.53
CA TYR A 180 1.07 10.85 11.30
C TYR A 180 2.51 11.25 10.96
N LEU A 181 3.51 10.77 11.71
CA LEU A 181 4.92 11.03 11.42
C LEU A 181 5.34 10.45 10.07
N ALA A 182 4.88 9.24 9.72
CA ALA A 182 5.17 8.61 8.45
C ALA A 182 4.58 9.38 7.26
N SER A 183 3.49 10.12 7.46
CA SER A 183 2.85 10.93 6.41
C SER A 183 3.43 12.34 6.27
N ARG A 184 4.41 12.76 7.10
CA ARG A 184 4.95 14.12 7.06
C ARG A 184 5.84 14.38 5.85
N SER A 185 5.63 15.51 5.18
CA SER A 185 6.39 15.91 3.99
C SER A 185 7.84 16.31 4.29
N ASP A 186 8.12 16.68 5.53
CA ASP A 186 9.44 17.09 6.04
C ASP A 186 10.25 15.93 6.65
N ILE A 187 9.66 14.74 6.72
CA ILE A 187 10.34 13.51 7.12
C ILE A 187 10.53 12.64 5.87
N ASP A 188 11.76 12.36 5.53
CA ASP A 188 12.11 11.52 4.39
C ASP A 188 12.87 10.27 4.84
N MET A 189 12.76 9.22 4.04
CA MET A 189 13.55 8.01 4.21
C MET A 189 14.16 7.58 2.88
N THR A 190 15.35 7.02 2.94
CA THR A 190 15.92 6.34 1.79
C THR A 190 15.13 5.07 1.52
N ILE A 191 14.60 4.94 0.31
CA ILE A 191 13.93 3.71 -0.13
C ILE A 191 14.95 2.57 -0.08
N PRO A 192 14.66 1.47 0.63
CA PRO A 192 15.54 0.32 0.64
C PRO A 192 15.73 -0.27 -0.78
N GLU A 193 16.96 -0.52 -1.18
CA GLU A 193 17.30 -1.00 -2.51
C GLU A 193 16.53 -2.28 -2.89
N TYR A 194 16.34 -3.21 -1.95
CA TYR A 194 15.58 -4.43 -2.19
C TYR A 194 14.13 -4.21 -2.64
N LEU A 195 13.51 -3.07 -2.26
CA LEU A 195 12.15 -2.72 -2.73
C LEU A 195 12.17 -2.34 -4.20
N ASN A 196 13.19 -1.59 -4.64
CA ASN A 196 13.34 -1.24 -6.05
C ASN A 196 13.52 -2.50 -6.91
N GLU A 197 14.30 -3.48 -6.44
CA GLU A 197 14.48 -4.76 -7.10
C GLU A 197 13.15 -5.53 -7.21
N ILE A 198 12.38 -5.66 -6.10
CA ILE A 198 11.10 -6.34 -6.09
C ILE A 198 10.10 -5.69 -7.04
N PHE A 199 9.99 -4.36 -7.02
CA PHE A 199 9.05 -3.65 -7.86
C PHE A 199 9.45 -3.70 -9.34
N SER A 200 10.73 -3.61 -9.66
CA SER A 200 11.24 -3.79 -11.03
C SER A 200 10.93 -5.19 -11.57
N GLU A 201 11.09 -6.23 -10.76
CA GLU A 201 10.72 -7.61 -11.12
C GLU A 201 9.20 -7.76 -11.31
N SER A 202 8.41 -7.18 -10.40
CA SER A 202 6.94 -7.20 -10.49
C SER A 202 6.44 -6.49 -11.76
N ASP A 203 6.99 -5.31 -12.04
CA ASP A 203 6.62 -4.52 -13.22
C ASP A 203 7.03 -5.22 -14.53
N ALA A 204 8.22 -5.83 -14.57
CA ALA A 204 8.66 -6.61 -15.72
C ALA A 204 7.74 -7.82 -15.98
N ASN A 205 7.33 -8.54 -14.93
CA ASN A 205 6.39 -9.65 -15.04
C ASN A 205 4.99 -9.19 -15.49
N ALA A 206 4.51 -8.05 -15.00
CA ALA A 206 3.24 -7.48 -15.41
C ALA A 206 3.26 -7.10 -16.90
N LEU A 207 4.35 -6.48 -17.37
CA LEU A 207 4.52 -6.11 -18.78
C LEU A 207 4.60 -7.34 -19.70
N ASN A 208 5.29 -8.40 -19.29
CA ASN A 208 5.39 -9.64 -20.08
C ASN A 208 4.04 -10.34 -20.28
N ASN A 209 3.11 -10.18 -19.34
CA ASN A 209 1.78 -10.79 -19.39
C ASN A 209 0.69 -9.80 -19.86
N PHE A 210 1.05 -8.58 -20.23
CA PHE A 210 0.07 -7.57 -20.62
C PHE A 210 -0.42 -7.83 -22.08
N ASP A 211 -1.74 -8.03 -22.22
CA ASP A 211 -2.37 -8.23 -23.53
C ASP A 211 -2.55 -6.88 -24.25
N VAL A 212 -1.46 -6.37 -24.79
CA VAL A 212 -1.43 -5.09 -25.50
C VAL A 212 -2.26 -5.09 -26.78
N ASP A 213 -2.41 -6.24 -27.45
CA ASP A 213 -3.12 -6.38 -28.73
C ASP A 213 -4.63 -6.21 -28.55
N ASN A 214 -5.16 -6.49 -27.36
CA ASN A 214 -6.56 -6.35 -27.05
C ASN A 214 -6.90 -5.21 -26.08
N TYR A 215 -5.90 -4.45 -25.61
CA TYR A 215 -6.17 -3.31 -24.75
C TYR A 215 -6.87 -2.17 -25.50
N VAL A 216 -8.05 -1.77 -25.00
CA VAL A 216 -8.90 -0.74 -25.59
C VAL A 216 -8.91 0.51 -24.68
N LEU A 217 -8.63 1.67 -25.27
CA LEU A 217 -8.69 2.95 -24.56
C LEU A 217 -10.11 3.23 -24.04
N GLN A 218 -10.23 3.47 -22.73
CA GLN A 218 -11.51 3.74 -22.05
C GLN A 218 -11.83 5.24 -21.93
N PHE A 219 -10.98 6.12 -22.48
CA PHE A 219 -11.08 7.58 -22.33
C PHE A 219 -10.57 8.33 -23.55
N GLY A 220 -10.81 9.64 -23.56
CA GLY A 220 -10.22 10.58 -24.51
C GLY A 220 -10.76 10.46 -25.93
N LYS A 221 -10.01 11.08 -26.87
CA LYS A 221 -10.38 11.19 -28.30
C LYS A 221 -10.54 9.84 -28.98
N TYR A 222 -9.76 8.84 -28.56
CA TYR A 222 -9.73 7.50 -29.14
C TYR A 222 -10.36 6.43 -28.25
N LYS A 223 -11.35 6.84 -27.40
CA LYS A 223 -12.11 5.90 -26.60
C LYS A 223 -12.77 4.82 -27.49
N GLY A 224 -12.59 3.56 -27.12
CA GLY A 224 -13.11 2.41 -27.85
C GLY A 224 -12.15 1.87 -28.92
N CYS A 225 -11.03 2.53 -29.19
CA CYS A 225 -9.99 2.03 -30.10
C CYS A 225 -8.94 1.20 -29.37
N LYS A 226 -8.38 0.20 -30.03
CA LYS A 226 -7.21 -0.52 -29.52
C LYS A 226 -6.02 0.43 -29.41
N ILE A 227 -5.31 0.38 -28.31
CA ILE A 227 -4.18 1.29 -28.06
C ILE A 227 -3.05 1.08 -29.10
N TYR A 228 -2.84 -0.15 -29.53
CA TYR A 228 -1.85 -0.48 -30.55
C TYR A 228 -2.17 0.20 -31.89
N ASP A 229 -3.42 0.17 -32.34
CA ASP A 229 -3.85 0.86 -33.56
C ASP A 229 -3.69 2.37 -33.44
N VAL A 230 -3.98 2.92 -32.27
CA VAL A 230 -3.79 4.36 -32.00
C VAL A 230 -2.31 4.72 -31.99
N TYR A 231 -1.44 3.88 -31.45
CA TYR A 231 0.01 4.11 -31.48
C TYR A 231 0.54 4.17 -32.94
N LEU A 232 0.14 3.23 -33.78
CA LEU A 232 0.61 3.18 -35.17
C LEU A 232 0.14 4.37 -36.01
N ASN A 233 -1.09 4.85 -35.78
CA ASN A 233 -1.69 5.88 -36.62
C ASN A 233 -1.60 7.29 -36.00
N HIS A 234 -1.41 7.42 -34.70
CA HIS A 234 -1.42 8.66 -33.92
C HIS A 234 -0.42 8.60 -32.76
N PRO A 235 0.89 8.39 -33.03
CA PRO A 235 1.91 8.24 -31.98
C PRO A 235 1.95 9.43 -31.03
N ASP A 236 1.78 10.67 -31.52
CA ASP A 236 1.78 11.89 -30.69
C ASP A 236 0.71 11.85 -29.58
N TYR A 237 -0.44 11.20 -29.84
CA TYR A 237 -1.47 11.05 -28.80
C TYR A 237 -1.03 10.07 -27.71
N ILE A 238 -0.33 9.02 -28.05
CA ILE A 238 0.19 8.06 -27.09
C ILE A 238 1.34 8.66 -26.27
N GLU A 239 2.20 9.49 -26.88
CA GLU A 239 3.22 10.25 -26.17
C GLU A 239 2.57 11.22 -25.18
N TRP A 240 1.55 11.96 -25.62
CA TRP A 240 0.77 12.81 -24.71
C TRP A 240 0.14 12.00 -23.56
N CYS A 241 -0.41 10.82 -23.83
CA CYS A 241 -0.95 9.94 -22.78
C CYS A 241 0.16 9.51 -21.80
N ALA A 242 1.36 9.21 -22.27
CA ALA A 242 2.47 8.81 -21.41
C ALA A 242 2.86 9.92 -20.41
N GLU A 243 2.77 11.17 -20.83
CA GLU A 243 3.13 12.33 -20.02
C GLU A 243 2.00 12.82 -19.10
N ASN A 244 0.74 12.66 -19.51
CA ASN A 244 -0.41 13.33 -18.88
C ASN A 244 -1.40 12.37 -18.19
N ILE A 245 -1.33 11.06 -18.44
CA ILE A 245 -2.25 10.08 -17.89
C ILE A 245 -1.51 9.17 -16.90
N SER A 246 -1.76 9.35 -15.61
CA SER A 246 -1.12 8.57 -14.54
C SER A 246 -1.76 7.20 -14.26
N ARG A 247 -2.81 6.82 -15.00
CA ARG A 247 -3.47 5.52 -14.83
C ARG A 247 -2.51 4.40 -15.15
N LYS A 248 -2.33 3.46 -14.20
CA LYS A 248 -1.37 2.34 -14.34
C LYS A 248 -1.66 1.49 -15.58
N ASP A 249 -2.91 1.11 -15.83
CA ASP A 249 -3.29 0.30 -16.98
C ASP A 249 -2.89 0.93 -18.32
N VAL A 250 -2.98 2.26 -18.43
CA VAL A 250 -2.55 3.02 -19.62
C VAL A 250 -1.04 3.07 -19.73
N GLN A 251 -0.33 3.33 -18.63
CA GLN A 251 1.12 3.36 -18.58
C GLN A 251 1.72 1.99 -18.93
N ASP A 252 1.14 0.92 -18.39
CA ASP A 252 1.59 -0.45 -18.67
C ASP A 252 1.32 -0.82 -20.14
N ALA A 253 0.17 -0.42 -20.69
CA ALA A 253 -0.11 -0.60 -22.12
C ALA A 253 0.91 0.11 -23.02
N ILE A 254 1.27 1.37 -22.69
CA ILE A 254 2.26 2.14 -23.45
C ILE A 254 3.65 1.50 -23.37
N LYS A 255 4.07 1.06 -22.17
CA LYS A 255 5.34 0.37 -21.97
C LYS A 255 5.38 -0.96 -22.75
N ALA A 256 4.27 -1.73 -22.72
CA ALA A 256 4.16 -2.99 -23.43
C ALA A 256 4.25 -2.81 -24.95
N ILE A 257 3.64 -1.76 -25.52
CA ILE A 257 3.79 -1.40 -26.94
C ILE A 257 5.25 -1.14 -27.29
N LYS A 258 5.91 -0.26 -26.51
CA LYS A 258 7.32 0.12 -26.74
C LYS A 258 8.25 -1.09 -26.69
N LYS A 259 7.99 -2.00 -25.73
CA LYS A 259 8.73 -3.26 -25.62
C LYS A 259 8.53 -4.17 -26.84
N LYS A 260 7.26 -4.40 -27.25
CA LYS A 260 6.93 -5.22 -28.41
C LYS A 260 7.61 -4.72 -29.69
N LEU A 261 7.61 -3.41 -29.92
CA LEU A 261 8.25 -2.83 -31.09
C LEU A 261 9.77 -2.95 -31.06
N ALA A 262 10.38 -2.79 -29.88
CA ALA A 262 11.83 -3.00 -29.73
C ALA A 262 12.24 -4.46 -30.05
N GLU A 263 11.42 -5.43 -29.63
CA GLU A 263 11.63 -6.85 -29.94
C GLU A 263 11.46 -7.15 -31.43
N GLU A 264 10.49 -6.51 -32.13
CA GLU A 264 10.27 -6.63 -33.55
C GLU A 264 11.41 -6.02 -34.40
N ASP A 265 12.03 -4.92 -33.92
CA ASP A 265 13.18 -4.27 -34.58
C ASP A 265 14.48 -5.10 -34.42
N ASP A 266 14.63 -5.86 -33.33
CA ASP A 266 15.81 -6.70 -33.07
C ASP A 266 15.77 -8.03 -33.90
N GLU A 267 14.62 -8.42 -34.43
CA GLU A 267 14.44 -9.62 -35.27
C GLU A 267 14.64 -9.36 -36.81
N LEU A 268 14.83 -8.08 -37.19
CA LEU A 268 15.05 -7.65 -38.60
C LEU A 268 16.52 -7.36 -38.85
#